data_aad7baaf2080e1e18c9ec2df0fd7f823
#
_entry.id   aad7baaf2080e1e18c9ec2df0fd7f823
#
_cell.length_a   1.000
_cell.length_b   1.000
_cell.length_c   1.000
_cell.angle_alpha   90.00
_cell.angle_beta   90.00
_cell.angle_gamma   90.00
#
_symmetry.space_group_name_H-M   'P 1'
#
loop_
_entity.id
_entity.type
_entity.pdbx_description
1 polymer ?
#
loop_
_entity_poly.entity_id
_entity_poly.type
_entity_poly.pdbx_seq_one_letter_code
_entity_poly.pdbx_strand_id
1 'polypeptide(L)'
;MTDLLYGTPKSAPGVPQICGDGGLNESELYKELGILTKDRNQWEANIPYVTSLLSSESVKIEAKALWLLGEMGLAYPHAIESAVPGLIPFLDSPEPLLRERALNALGRIGRGRWELVEPCWVDLFRFAADEESKVRLSFIWASENIAVNTPEPYEPYMPVFAELLHDSDDKVRMEAPEIFRVLGKRKPEFVRPYLEELRDLSESDSNRVVRIHCLGAIKVVH
;
A
#
# COMPACT_ATOMS: atom_id res chain seq x y z
N MET A 1 17.35 7.63 59.78
CA MET A 1 18.15 6.57 59.15
C MET A 1 17.24 5.60 58.49
N THR A 2 17.10 5.71 57.20
CA THR A 2 16.78 4.62 56.24
C THR A 2 16.84 5.20 54.83
N ASP A 3 18.00 4.98 54.18
CA ASP A 3 18.23 5.33 52.80
C ASP A 3 17.41 4.43 51.89
N LEU A 4 16.52 5.01 51.06
CA LEU A 4 15.89 4.35 49.97
C LEU A 4 16.70 4.61 48.70
N LEU A 5 17.45 3.58 48.29
CA LEU A 5 18.20 3.50 47.04
C LEU A 5 17.21 3.50 45.85
N TYR A 6 17.15 4.61 45.14
CA TYR A 6 16.56 4.66 43.82
C TYR A 6 17.51 4.03 42.81
N GLY A 7 17.15 2.84 42.33
CA GLY A 7 17.82 2.21 41.19
C GLY A 7 17.61 3.03 39.93
N THR A 8 18.69 3.38 39.26
CA THR A 8 18.71 4.00 37.95
C THR A 8 18.06 3.07 36.90
N PRO A 9 17.17 3.56 36.04
CA PRO A 9 16.62 2.73 34.94
C PRO A 9 17.76 2.33 34.00
N LYS A 10 17.85 1.02 33.70
CA LYS A 10 18.72 0.48 32.65
C LYS A 10 18.36 1.14 31.33
N SER A 11 19.35 1.82 30.72
CA SER A 11 19.27 2.34 29.36
C SER A 11 18.87 1.23 28.39
N ALA A 12 17.84 1.50 27.56
CA ALA A 12 17.49 0.68 26.44
C ALA A 12 18.70 0.50 25.49
N PRO A 13 18.82 -0.65 24.81
CA PRO A 13 19.91 -0.87 23.85
C PRO A 13 19.85 0.21 22.77
N GLY A 14 21.00 0.88 22.57
CA GLY A 14 21.11 2.09 21.78
C GLY A 14 20.65 1.92 20.33
N VAL A 15 19.85 2.88 19.90
CA VAL A 15 19.74 3.27 18.49
C VAL A 15 21.17 3.51 17.98
N PRO A 16 21.59 2.94 16.85
CA PRO A 16 22.88 3.29 16.26
C PRO A 16 22.87 4.79 15.98
N GLN A 17 23.62 5.56 16.75
CA GLN A 17 23.89 6.96 16.43
C GLN A 17 24.75 6.97 15.16
N ILE A 18 24.17 7.43 14.07
CA ILE A 18 24.91 7.75 12.84
C ILE A 18 25.72 9.00 13.14
N CYS A 19 26.94 8.82 13.63
CA CYS A 19 27.95 9.87 13.74
C CYS A 19 28.92 9.72 12.58
N GLY A 20 28.96 10.71 11.69
CA GLY A 20 30.16 11.15 10.94
C GLY A 20 30.55 10.33 9.72
N ASP A 21 30.59 10.98 8.57
CA ASP A 21 31.46 10.84 7.37
C ASP A 21 31.89 9.43 6.84
N GLY A 22 31.07 8.43 7.05
CA GLY A 22 31.22 7.10 6.47
C GLY A 22 29.86 6.49 6.27
N GLY A 23 28.99 7.13 5.48
CA GLY A 23 27.66 6.61 5.19
C GLY A 23 27.75 5.19 4.60
N LEU A 24 26.85 4.29 5.04
CA LEU A 24 26.70 2.96 4.45
C LEU A 24 26.56 3.09 2.94
N ASN A 25 27.23 2.24 2.17
CA ASN A 25 26.98 2.18 0.74
C ASN A 25 25.59 1.57 0.46
N GLU A 26 25.08 1.75 -0.75
CA GLU A 26 23.74 1.28 -1.14
C GLU A 26 23.50 -0.20 -0.76
N SER A 27 24.51 -1.06 -0.98
CA SER A 27 24.38 -2.51 -0.72
C SER A 27 24.25 -2.81 0.78
N GLU A 28 24.99 -2.10 1.61
CA GLU A 28 24.94 -2.24 3.06
C GLU A 28 23.62 -1.74 3.62
N LEU A 29 23.19 -0.57 3.16
CA LEU A 29 21.90 0.02 3.53
C LEU A 29 20.72 -0.87 3.11
N TYR A 30 20.78 -1.45 1.91
CA TYR A 30 19.75 -2.37 1.46
C TYR A 30 19.69 -3.66 2.30
N LYS A 31 20.83 -4.17 2.74
CA LYS A 31 20.90 -5.32 3.66
C LYS A 31 20.33 -4.98 5.03
N GLU A 32 20.66 -3.81 5.56
CA GLU A 32 20.13 -3.32 6.84
C GLU A 32 18.60 -3.23 6.80
N LEU A 33 18.03 -2.61 5.75
CA LEU A 33 16.58 -2.60 5.52
C LEU A 33 15.99 -4.01 5.37
N GLY A 34 16.76 -4.94 4.82
CA GLY A 34 16.40 -6.35 4.73
C GLY A 34 16.31 -7.04 6.09
N ILE A 35 17.21 -6.69 7.03
CA ILE A 35 17.18 -7.17 8.41
C ILE A 35 15.98 -6.56 9.14
N LEU A 36 15.80 -5.25 9.05
CA LEU A 36 14.68 -4.55 9.68
C LEU A 36 13.32 -5.09 9.18
N THR A 37 13.23 -5.47 7.91
CA THR A 37 12.02 -6.10 7.35
C THR A 37 11.59 -7.34 8.13
N LYS A 38 12.53 -8.11 8.67
CA LYS A 38 12.27 -9.37 9.39
C LYS A 38 12.02 -9.16 10.87
N ASP A 39 12.50 -8.08 11.46
CA ASP A 39 12.35 -7.78 12.88
C ASP A 39 11.24 -6.75 13.11
N ARG A 40 10.01 -7.23 13.11
CA ARG A 40 8.82 -6.39 13.29
C ARG A 40 8.78 -5.64 14.63
N ASN A 41 9.45 -6.15 15.66
CA ASN A 41 9.51 -5.50 16.96
C ASN A 41 10.26 -4.16 16.92
N GLN A 42 11.12 -3.97 15.92
CA GLN A 42 11.88 -2.74 15.73
C GLN A 42 11.16 -1.72 14.83
N TRP A 43 10.03 -2.07 14.23
CA TRP A 43 9.39 -1.25 13.21
C TRP A 43 8.96 0.11 13.73
N GLU A 44 8.20 0.15 14.82
CA GLU A 44 7.68 1.41 15.36
C GLU A 44 8.78 2.43 15.65
N ALA A 45 9.84 1.99 16.36
CA ALA A 45 10.97 2.84 16.70
C ALA A 45 11.80 3.30 15.48
N ASN A 46 11.75 2.57 14.37
CA ASN A 46 12.52 2.86 13.16
C ASN A 46 11.72 3.59 12.06
N ILE A 47 10.44 3.95 12.28
CA ILE A 47 9.69 4.75 11.33
C ILE A 47 10.42 6.04 10.94
N PRO A 48 10.95 6.86 11.89
CA PRO A 48 11.68 8.08 11.53
C PRO A 48 12.93 7.81 10.68
N TYR A 49 13.67 6.76 11.00
CA TYR A 49 14.84 6.34 10.24
C TYR A 49 14.47 5.95 8.80
N VAL A 50 13.49 5.07 8.63
CA VAL A 50 13.04 4.64 7.30
C VAL A 50 12.48 5.82 6.51
N THR A 51 11.79 6.76 7.17
CA THR A 51 11.30 7.98 6.55
C THR A 51 12.44 8.86 6.02
N SER A 52 13.56 8.98 6.74
CA SER A 52 14.72 9.74 6.27
C SER A 52 15.33 9.17 4.98
N LEU A 53 15.16 7.89 4.71
CA LEU A 53 15.64 7.22 3.50
C LEU A 53 14.81 7.52 2.24
N LEU A 54 13.68 8.18 2.38
CA LEU A 54 12.91 8.71 1.24
C LEU A 54 13.63 9.87 0.51
N SER A 55 14.72 10.39 1.07
CA SER A 55 15.59 11.39 0.43
C SER A 55 16.88 10.77 -0.11
N SER A 56 16.93 9.46 -0.32
CA SER A 56 18.08 8.77 -0.89
C SER A 56 18.24 9.10 -2.38
N GLU A 57 19.47 9.15 -2.88
CA GLU A 57 19.74 9.24 -4.31
C GLU A 57 19.52 7.89 -5.04
N SER A 58 19.27 6.81 -4.30
CA SER A 58 19.04 5.48 -4.86
C SER A 58 17.56 5.14 -4.92
N VAL A 59 17.02 5.04 -6.13
CA VAL A 59 15.65 4.55 -6.41
C VAL A 59 15.36 3.22 -5.69
N LYS A 60 16.35 2.35 -5.59
CA LYS A 60 16.22 1.06 -4.92
C LYS A 60 16.01 1.19 -3.41
N ILE A 61 16.69 2.14 -2.79
CA ILE A 61 16.55 2.42 -1.34
C ILE A 61 15.20 3.10 -1.10
N GLU A 62 14.85 4.12 -1.88
CA GLU A 62 13.55 4.79 -1.79
C GLU A 62 12.39 3.80 -1.95
N ALA A 63 12.44 2.94 -2.99
CA ALA A 63 11.43 1.91 -3.21
C ALA A 63 11.30 0.93 -2.04
N LYS A 64 12.44 0.55 -1.41
CA LYS A 64 12.44 -0.31 -0.24
C LYS A 64 11.89 0.40 0.99
N ALA A 65 12.23 1.68 1.18
CA ALA A 65 11.72 2.51 2.27
C ALA A 65 10.19 2.72 2.14
N LEU A 66 9.70 3.08 0.97
CA LEU A 66 8.26 3.21 0.69
C LEU A 66 7.50 1.93 1.04
N TRP A 67 8.00 0.78 0.54
CA TRP A 67 7.38 -0.52 0.85
C TRP A 67 7.34 -0.79 2.35
N LEU A 68 8.46 -0.56 3.06
CA LEU A 68 8.57 -0.83 4.49
C LEU A 68 7.68 0.11 5.31
N LEU A 69 7.59 1.40 4.95
CA LEU A 69 6.69 2.36 5.58
C LEU A 69 5.22 1.95 5.42
N GLY A 70 4.84 1.38 4.28
CA GLY A 70 3.51 0.81 4.10
C GLY A 70 3.21 -0.34 5.07
N GLU A 71 4.16 -1.28 5.23
CA GLU A 71 4.04 -2.38 6.18
C GLU A 71 3.99 -1.88 7.64
N MET A 72 4.86 -0.93 7.98
CA MET A 72 4.90 -0.28 9.29
C MET A 72 3.59 0.46 9.59
N GLY A 73 3.04 1.18 8.60
CA GLY A 73 1.79 1.93 8.74
C GLY A 73 0.57 1.03 8.97
N LEU A 74 0.53 -0.15 8.34
CA LEU A 74 -0.50 -1.14 8.62
C LEU A 74 -0.38 -1.70 10.05
N ALA A 75 0.85 -1.93 10.53
CA ALA A 75 1.10 -2.51 11.83
C ALA A 75 0.99 -1.48 12.98
N TYR A 76 1.40 -0.24 12.73
CA TYR A 76 1.49 0.85 13.71
C TYR A 76 0.82 2.14 13.16
N PRO A 77 -0.50 2.13 12.96
CA PRO A 77 -1.21 3.23 12.29
C PRO A 77 -1.17 4.56 13.04
N HIS A 78 -0.86 4.55 14.34
CA HIS A 78 -0.70 5.78 15.12
C HIS A 78 0.70 6.38 15.02
N ALA A 79 1.72 5.57 14.76
CA ALA A 79 3.10 6.02 14.69
C ALA A 79 3.50 6.52 13.30
N ILE A 80 2.81 6.09 12.23
CA ILE A 80 3.16 6.41 10.83
C ILE A 80 2.76 7.82 10.39
N GLU A 81 1.89 8.51 11.13
CA GLU A 81 1.26 9.77 10.73
C GLU A 81 2.25 10.81 10.19
N SER A 82 3.35 11.02 10.88
CA SER A 82 4.37 12.00 10.48
C SER A 82 5.13 11.63 9.19
N ALA A 83 5.10 10.37 8.78
CA ALA A 83 5.78 9.90 7.58
C ALA A 83 4.91 10.08 6.31
N VAL A 84 3.58 10.09 6.44
CA VAL A 84 2.65 10.11 5.29
C VAL A 84 2.90 11.27 4.32
N PRO A 85 3.12 12.53 4.76
CA PRO A 85 3.41 13.62 3.83
C PRO A 85 4.66 13.37 2.96
N GLY A 86 5.63 12.60 3.46
CA GLY A 86 6.84 12.23 2.71
C GLY A 86 6.60 11.19 1.60
N LEU A 87 5.49 10.44 1.65
CA LEU A 87 5.17 9.43 0.64
C LEU A 87 4.46 10.04 -0.58
N ILE A 88 3.66 11.08 -0.38
CA ILE A 88 2.79 11.67 -1.41
C ILE A 88 3.58 12.16 -2.64
N PRO A 89 4.75 12.84 -2.51
CA PRO A 89 5.51 13.29 -3.68
C PRO A 89 5.94 12.17 -4.64
N PHE A 90 6.07 10.93 -4.14
CA PHE A 90 6.42 9.78 -4.98
C PHE A 90 5.31 9.34 -5.94
N LEU A 91 4.09 9.78 -5.74
CA LEU A 91 3.00 9.61 -6.70
C LEU A 91 3.27 10.34 -8.03
N ASP A 92 4.08 11.41 -8.01
CA ASP A 92 4.48 12.18 -9.20
C ASP A 92 5.89 11.82 -9.70
N SER A 93 6.47 10.75 -9.18
CA SER A 93 7.80 10.31 -9.60
C SER A 93 7.83 9.91 -11.08
N PRO A 94 8.87 10.31 -11.85
CA PRO A 94 9.09 9.81 -13.20
C PRO A 94 9.39 8.30 -13.21
N GLU A 95 9.87 7.74 -12.09
CA GLU A 95 10.18 6.32 -11.95
C GLU A 95 8.91 5.51 -11.63
N PRO A 96 8.43 4.63 -12.52
CA PRO A 96 7.20 3.85 -12.28
C PRO A 96 7.26 3.01 -11.00
N LEU A 97 8.44 2.47 -10.67
CA LEU A 97 8.65 1.69 -9.44
C LEU A 97 8.32 2.51 -8.19
N LEU A 98 8.65 3.78 -8.17
CA LEU A 98 8.38 4.64 -7.01
C LEU A 98 6.89 4.97 -6.91
N ARG A 99 6.20 5.24 -8.05
CA ARG A 99 4.73 5.40 -8.07
C ARG A 99 4.03 4.13 -7.56
N GLU A 100 4.46 2.96 -8.06
CA GLU A 100 3.97 1.64 -7.61
C GLU A 100 4.10 1.47 -6.10
N ARG A 101 5.28 1.78 -5.54
CA ARG A 101 5.56 1.62 -4.11
C ARG A 101 4.81 2.61 -3.24
N ALA A 102 4.65 3.85 -3.70
CA ALA A 102 3.87 4.87 -3.00
C ALA A 102 2.38 4.47 -2.92
N LEU A 103 1.78 4.02 -4.02
CA LEU A 103 0.40 3.51 -4.03
C LEU A 103 0.21 2.36 -3.04
N ASN A 104 1.10 1.35 -3.09
CA ASN A 104 1.03 0.21 -2.18
C ASN A 104 1.20 0.62 -0.71
N ALA A 105 2.09 1.57 -0.42
CA ALA A 105 2.29 2.08 0.93
C ALA A 105 1.04 2.81 1.44
N LEU A 106 0.49 3.74 0.64
CA LEU A 106 -0.72 4.48 1.00
C LEU A 106 -1.93 3.56 1.16
N GLY A 107 -2.07 2.54 0.30
CA GLY A 107 -3.12 1.53 0.43
C GLY A 107 -3.07 0.80 1.78
N ARG A 108 -1.88 0.37 2.22
CA ARG A 108 -1.69 -0.30 3.52
C ARG A 108 -1.93 0.62 4.71
N ILE A 109 -1.43 1.86 4.63
CA ILE A 109 -1.65 2.88 5.65
C ILE A 109 -3.15 3.18 5.77
N GLY A 110 -3.84 3.39 4.64
CA GLY A 110 -5.27 3.66 4.60
C GLY A 110 -6.12 2.48 5.12
N ARG A 111 -5.66 1.24 4.94
CA ARG A 111 -6.29 0.08 5.58
C ARG A 111 -6.15 0.11 7.10
N GLY A 112 -5.02 0.58 7.62
CA GLY A 112 -4.78 0.70 9.06
C GLY A 112 -5.49 1.91 9.66
N ARG A 113 -5.46 3.04 8.96
CA ARG A 113 -6.06 4.30 9.39
C ARG A 113 -6.41 5.19 8.19
N TRP A 114 -7.68 5.18 7.83
CA TRP A 114 -8.22 5.88 6.66
C TRP A 114 -7.92 7.38 6.64
N GLU A 115 -8.08 8.05 7.78
CA GLU A 115 -7.95 9.51 7.93
C GLU A 115 -6.58 10.03 7.49
N LEU A 116 -5.56 9.18 7.48
CA LEU A 116 -4.21 9.54 7.02
C LEU A 116 -4.10 9.63 5.50
N VAL A 117 -4.96 8.93 4.77
CA VAL A 117 -4.93 8.83 3.30
C VAL A 117 -6.10 9.58 2.67
N GLU A 118 -7.18 9.80 3.39
CA GLU A 118 -8.38 10.52 2.92
C GLU A 118 -8.04 11.82 2.17
N PRO A 119 -7.10 12.68 2.64
CA PRO A 119 -6.80 13.95 1.94
C PRO A 119 -6.24 13.79 0.52
N CYS A 120 -5.59 12.66 0.21
CA CYS A 120 -5.01 12.38 -1.10
C CYS A 120 -5.70 11.24 -1.85
N TRP A 121 -6.72 10.62 -1.25
CA TRP A 121 -7.33 9.40 -1.77
C TRP A 121 -7.95 9.58 -3.18
N VAL A 122 -8.63 10.70 -3.42
CA VAL A 122 -9.25 10.96 -4.73
C VAL A 122 -8.20 11.05 -5.84
N ASP A 123 -7.02 11.59 -5.53
CA ASP A 123 -5.93 11.72 -6.51
C ASP A 123 -5.36 10.36 -6.93
N LEU A 124 -5.58 9.30 -6.14
CA LEU A 124 -5.11 7.96 -6.49
C LEU A 124 -5.84 7.40 -7.71
N PHE A 125 -7.06 7.86 -8.02
CA PHE A 125 -7.83 7.35 -9.15
C PHE A 125 -7.23 7.68 -10.52
N ARG A 126 -6.36 8.71 -10.61
CA ARG A 126 -5.63 9.00 -11.86
C ARG A 126 -4.73 7.84 -12.31
N PHE A 127 -4.30 7.00 -11.38
CA PHE A 127 -3.42 5.86 -11.65
C PHE A 127 -4.15 4.65 -12.28
N ALA A 128 -5.46 4.68 -12.37
CA ALA A 128 -6.22 3.74 -13.17
C ALA A 128 -5.87 3.84 -14.68
N ALA A 129 -5.40 5.02 -15.12
CA ALA A 129 -4.98 5.29 -16.50
C ALA A 129 -3.45 5.52 -16.63
N ASP A 130 -2.64 5.11 -15.65
CA ASP A 130 -1.18 5.23 -15.76
C ASP A 130 -0.66 4.42 -16.95
N GLU A 131 0.35 4.93 -17.65
CA GLU A 131 0.97 4.28 -18.80
C GLU A 131 1.53 2.89 -18.47
N GLU A 132 2.02 2.72 -17.23
CA GLU A 132 2.62 1.50 -16.74
C GLU A 132 1.60 0.55 -16.09
N SER A 133 1.43 -0.63 -16.64
CA SER A 133 0.46 -1.62 -16.14
C SER A 133 0.70 -2.02 -14.67
N LYS A 134 1.95 -2.02 -14.20
CA LYS A 134 2.28 -2.30 -12.80
C LYS A 134 1.76 -1.22 -11.85
N VAL A 135 1.73 0.03 -12.30
CA VAL A 135 1.18 1.14 -11.53
C VAL A 135 -0.34 1.03 -11.46
N ARG A 136 -1.02 0.73 -12.61
CA ARG A 136 -2.46 0.46 -12.62
C ARG A 136 -2.84 -0.71 -11.71
N LEU A 137 -2.04 -1.78 -11.72
CA LEU A 137 -2.21 -2.92 -10.81
C LEU A 137 -2.05 -2.50 -9.34
N SER A 138 -1.07 -1.67 -9.03
CA SER A 138 -0.83 -1.18 -7.66
C SER A 138 -1.94 -0.24 -7.19
N PHE A 139 -2.59 0.50 -8.10
CA PHE A 139 -3.80 1.27 -7.78
C PHE A 139 -4.95 0.34 -7.34
N ILE A 140 -5.17 -0.78 -8.04
CA ILE A 140 -6.18 -1.78 -7.63
C ILE A 140 -5.86 -2.30 -6.23
N TRP A 141 -4.62 -2.74 -5.97
CA TRP A 141 -4.22 -3.25 -4.65
C TRP A 141 -4.33 -2.21 -3.54
N ALA A 142 -4.00 -0.94 -3.81
CA ALA A 142 -4.18 0.14 -2.86
C ALA A 142 -5.66 0.33 -2.52
N SER A 143 -6.51 0.32 -3.55
CA SER A 143 -7.97 0.44 -3.42
C SER A 143 -8.56 -0.73 -2.62
N GLU A 144 -8.17 -1.97 -2.91
CA GLU A 144 -8.60 -3.14 -2.15
C GLU A 144 -8.24 -3.04 -0.67
N ASN A 145 -6.99 -2.64 -0.37
CA ASN A 145 -6.55 -2.49 1.01
C ASN A 145 -7.42 -1.48 1.76
N ILE A 146 -7.69 -0.32 1.20
CA ILE A 146 -8.53 0.72 1.80
C ILE A 146 -9.98 0.25 1.92
N ALA A 147 -10.55 -0.29 0.84
CA ALA A 147 -11.95 -0.71 0.75
C ALA A 147 -12.33 -1.83 1.75
N VAL A 148 -11.36 -2.61 2.23
CA VAL A 148 -11.62 -3.64 3.27
C VAL A 148 -12.25 -3.03 4.52
N ASN A 149 -11.82 -1.84 4.93
CA ASN A 149 -12.29 -1.19 6.16
C ASN A 149 -13.15 0.05 5.87
N THR A 150 -13.01 0.68 4.71
CA THR A 150 -13.68 1.93 4.32
C THR A 150 -14.26 1.79 2.90
N PRO A 151 -15.34 1.01 2.72
CA PRO A 151 -15.94 0.78 1.39
C PRO A 151 -16.80 1.94 0.89
N GLU A 152 -17.38 2.75 1.79
CA GLU A 152 -18.41 3.75 1.48
C GLU A 152 -18.00 4.75 0.39
N PRO A 153 -16.77 5.33 0.40
CA PRO A 153 -16.38 6.33 -0.58
C PRO A 153 -16.27 5.81 -2.02
N TYR A 154 -16.23 4.47 -2.22
CA TYR A 154 -15.96 3.88 -3.53
C TYR A 154 -17.16 3.86 -4.48
N GLU A 155 -18.40 4.03 -4.00
CA GLU A 155 -19.61 3.93 -4.84
C GLU A 155 -19.52 4.77 -6.12
N PRO A 156 -19.20 6.08 -6.09
CA PRO A 156 -19.15 6.90 -7.31
C PRO A 156 -17.99 6.56 -8.24
N TYR A 157 -17.02 5.78 -7.78
CA TYR A 157 -15.82 5.42 -8.53
C TYR A 157 -15.84 4.00 -9.10
N MET A 158 -16.92 3.27 -8.89
CA MET A 158 -17.09 1.92 -9.46
C MET A 158 -16.89 1.85 -10.98
N PRO A 159 -17.30 2.86 -11.79
CA PRO A 159 -17.04 2.86 -13.23
C PRO A 159 -15.55 2.80 -13.59
N VAL A 160 -14.65 3.40 -12.79
CA VAL A 160 -13.21 3.36 -13.03
C VAL A 160 -12.68 1.92 -12.93
N PHE A 161 -13.18 1.15 -11.98
CA PHE A 161 -12.80 -0.26 -11.85
C PHE A 161 -13.43 -1.15 -12.94
N ALA A 162 -14.62 -0.80 -13.44
CA ALA A 162 -15.21 -1.50 -14.56
C ALA A 162 -14.35 -1.36 -15.84
N GLU A 163 -13.80 -0.18 -16.11
CA GLU A 163 -12.86 0.01 -17.21
C GLU A 163 -11.62 -0.89 -17.08
N LEU A 164 -11.10 -1.09 -15.87
CA LEU A 164 -9.95 -1.96 -15.61
C LEU A 164 -10.24 -3.46 -15.83
N LEU A 165 -11.51 -3.88 -15.83
CA LEU A 165 -11.90 -5.24 -16.23
C LEU A 165 -11.55 -5.54 -17.69
N HIS A 166 -11.36 -4.50 -18.52
CA HIS A 166 -11.02 -4.58 -19.95
C HIS A 166 -9.60 -4.07 -20.25
N ASP A 167 -8.74 -3.97 -19.24
CA ASP A 167 -7.35 -3.50 -19.43
C ASP A 167 -6.61 -4.36 -20.45
N SER A 168 -5.70 -3.73 -21.20
CA SER A 168 -4.86 -4.42 -22.18
C SER A 168 -3.87 -5.40 -21.54
N ASP A 169 -3.46 -5.15 -20.29
CA ASP A 169 -2.54 -6.04 -19.55
C ASP A 169 -3.31 -7.13 -18.80
N ASP A 170 -2.92 -8.38 -19.03
CA ASP A 170 -3.56 -9.53 -18.40
C ASP A 170 -3.54 -9.49 -16.87
N LYS A 171 -2.49 -8.98 -16.25
CA LYS A 171 -2.36 -8.93 -14.78
C LYS A 171 -3.31 -7.91 -14.17
N VAL A 172 -3.51 -6.79 -14.85
CA VAL A 172 -4.50 -5.79 -14.43
C VAL A 172 -5.90 -6.38 -14.54
N ARG A 173 -6.27 -7.03 -15.68
CA ARG A 173 -7.56 -7.71 -15.82
C ARG A 173 -7.76 -8.83 -14.82
N MET A 174 -6.71 -9.57 -14.44
CA MET A 174 -6.80 -10.62 -13.43
C MET A 174 -7.15 -10.06 -12.05
N GLU A 175 -6.63 -8.89 -11.71
CA GLU A 175 -6.82 -8.29 -10.39
C GLU A 175 -8.08 -7.42 -10.32
N ALA A 176 -8.49 -6.79 -11.41
CA ALA A 176 -9.64 -5.89 -11.42
C ALA A 176 -10.94 -6.47 -10.81
N PRO A 177 -11.31 -7.76 -10.99
CA PRO A 177 -12.48 -8.32 -10.32
C PRO A 177 -12.36 -8.42 -8.80
N GLU A 178 -11.14 -8.36 -8.24
CA GLU A 178 -10.93 -8.49 -6.79
C GLU A 178 -11.47 -7.29 -6.01
N ILE A 179 -11.39 -6.08 -6.55
CA ILE A 179 -12.01 -4.90 -5.90
C ILE A 179 -13.54 -5.07 -5.83
N PHE A 180 -14.18 -5.63 -6.87
CA PHE A 180 -15.60 -5.95 -6.84
C PHE A 180 -15.91 -7.00 -5.77
N ARG A 181 -15.02 -7.99 -5.59
CA ARG A 181 -15.16 -9.01 -4.55
C ARG A 181 -14.99 -8.41 -3.15
N VAL A 182 -14.02 -7.50 -2.95
CA VAL A 182 -13.80 -6.83 -1.68
C VAL A 182 -15.00 -5.96 -1.31
N LEU A 183 -15.44 -5.10 -2.23
CA LEU A 183 -16.59 -4.22 -2.03
C LEU A 183 -17.89 -5.02 -1.90
N GLY A 184 -18.12 -6.01 -2.75
CA GLY A 184 -19.33 -6.83 -2.75
C GLY A 184 -19.61 -7.56 -1.44
N LYS A 185 -18.59 -7.89 -0.66
CA LYS A 185 -18.74 -8.45 0.69
C LYS A 185 -19.34 -7.49 1.71
N ARG A 186 -19.18 -6.19 1.52
CA ARG A 186 -19.58 -5.13 2.44
C ARG A 186 -20.75 -4.31 1.91
N LYS A 187 -20.76 -4.07 0.60
CA LYS A 187 -21.65 -3.19 -0.15
C LYS A 187 -22.08 -3.88 -1.44
N PRO A 188 -22.85 -4.98 -1.38
CA PRO A 188 -23.27 -5.72 -2.59
C PRO A 188 -24.02 -4.84 -3.58
N GLU A 189 -24.71 -3.78 -3.12
CA GLU A 189 -25.40 -2.80 -3.96
C GLU A 189 -24.46 -2.07 -4.93
N PHE A 190 -23.18 -1.84 -4.58
CA PHE A 190 -22.21 -1.20 -5.47
C PHE A 190 -21.82 -2.09 -6.65
N VAL A 191 -21.85 -3.41 -6.44
CA VAL A 191 -21.42 -4.40 -7.44
C VAL A 191 -22.57 -4.90 -8.30
N ARG A 192 -23.82 -4.86 -7.81
CA ARG A 192 -25.00 -5.33 -8.58
C ARG A 192 -25.11 -4.78 -9.99
N PRO A 193 -24.82 -3.49 -10.27
CA PRO A 193 -24.89 -2.96 -11.63
C PRO A 193 -23.93 -3.63 -12.62
N TYR A 194 -22.86 -4.26 -12.14
CA TYR A 194 -21.78 -4.85 -12.92
C TYR A 194 -21.87 -6.38 -13.04
N LEU A 195 -22.92 -7.01 -12.49
CA LEU A 195 -23.04 -8.47 -12.47
C LEU A 195 -23.15 -9.10 -13.87
N GLU A 196 -23.79 -8.43 -14.82
CA GLU A 196 -23.89 -8.92 -16.21
C GLU A 196 -22.50 -8.93 -16.84
N GLU A 197 -21.78 -7.82 -16.78
CA GLU A 197 -20.43 -7.68 -17.29
C GLU A 197 -19.44 -8.70 -16.66
N LEU A 198 -19.49 -8.88 -15.35
CA LEU A 198 -18.69 -9.89 -14.66
C LEU A 198 -19.03 -11.32 -15.10
N ARG A 199 -20.32 -11.63 -15.42
CA ARG A 199 -20.72 -12.94 -15.97
C ARG A 199 -20.14 -13.14 -17.36
N ASP A 200 -20.29 -12.16 -18.24
CA ASP A 200 -19.77 -12.24 -19.61
C ASP A 200 -18.25 -12.49 -19.60
N LEU A 201 -17.50 -11.74 -18.77
CA LEU A 201 -16.07 -11.96 -18.60
C LEU A 201 -15.73 -13.32 -17.98
N SER A 202 -16.56 -13.82 -17.07
CA SER A 202 -16.36 -15.15 -16.46
C SER A 202 -16.49 -16.30 -17.46
N GLU A 203 -17.16 -16.06 -18.59
CA GLU A 203 -17.35 -17.04 -19.66
C GLU A 203 -16.41 -16.83 -20.84
N SER A 204 -16.11 -15.55 -21.20
CA SER A 204 -15.50 -15.18 -22.47
C SER A 204 -14.04 -14.75 -22.41
N ASP A 205 -13.53 -14.24 -21.25
CA ASP A 205 -12.13 -13.77 -21.19
C ASP A 205 -11.15 -14.90 -21.56
N SER A 206 -10.16 -14.57 -22.37
CA SER A 206 -9.13 -15.53 -22.78
C SER A 206 -8.31 -16.07 -21.61
N ASN A 207 -8.11 -15.23 -20.58
CA ASN A 207 -7.34 -15.59 -19.39
C ASN A 207 -8.22 -16.34 -18.36
N ARG A 208 -7.85 -17.56 -18.06
CA ARG A 208 -8.57 -18.42 -17.09
C ARG A 208 -8.67 -17.78 -15.70
N VAL A 209 -7.65 -17.01 -15.27
CA VAL A 209 -7.64 -16.41 -13.93
C VAL A 209 -8.66 -15.29 -13.85
N VAL A 210 -8.79 -14.46 -14.89
CA VAL A 210 -9.85 -13.45 -15.00
C VAL A 210 -11.22 -14.10 -14.81
N ARG A 211 -11.49 -15.20 -15.55
CA ARG A 211 -12.77 -15.92 -15.43
C ARG A 211 -13.05 -16.39 -13.99
N ILE A 212 -12.03 -16.91 -13.30
CA ILE A 212 -12.16 -17.40 -11.91
C ILE A 212 -12.43 -16.22 -10.95
N HIS A 213 -11.71 -15.11 -11.10
CA HIS A 213 -11.87 -13.95 -10.24
C HIS A 213 -13.23 -13.26 -10.43
N CYS A 214 -13.72 -13.15 -11.67
CA CYS A 214 -15.08 -12.69 -11.97
C CYS A 214 -16.14 -13.55 -11.26
N LEU A 215 -16.03 -14.89 -11.32
CA LEU A 215 -16.92 -15.78 -10.58
C LEU A 215 -16.83 -15.55 -9.06
N GLY A 216 -15.62 -15.25 -8.56
CA GLY A 216 -15.40 -14.91 -7.15
C GLY A 216 -16.12 -13.63 -6.74
N ALA A 217 -16.10 -12.60 -7.60
CA ALA A 217 -16.78 -11.35 -7.38
C ALA A 217 -18.32 -11.51 -7.42
N ILE A 218 -18.84 -12.30 -8.35
CA ILE A 218 -20.28 -12.59 -8.45
C ILE A 218 -20.80 -13.29 -7.18
N LYS A 219 -20.06 -14.27 -6.66
CA LYS A 219 -20.49 -15.10 -5.51
C LYS A 219 -20.72 -14.31 -4.22
N VAL A 220 -20.13 -13.15 -4.06
CA VAL A 220 -20.23 -12.37 -2.81
C VAL A 220 -21.37 -11.37 -2.80
N VAL A 221 -22.11 -11.24 -3.89
CA VAL A 221 -23.19 -10.25 -4.08
C VAL A 221 -24.58 -10.81 -3.72
N HIS A 222 -24.63 -12.05 -3.29
CA HIS A 222 -25.89 -12.75 -2.95
C HIS A 222 -26.31 -12.59 -1.50
#